data_f4de7fafc22ee1b5ec8e5dcc45214659
#
_entry.id   f4de7fafc22ee1b5ec8e5dcc45214659
#
_cell.length_a   1.000
_cell.length_b   1.000
_cell.length_c   1.000
_cell.angle_alpha   90.00
_cell.angle_beta   90.00
_cell.angle_gamma   90.00
#
_symmetry.space_group_name_H-M   'P 1'
#
loop_
_entity.id
_entity.type
_entity.pdbx_description
1 polymer ?
#
loop_
_entity_poly.entity_id
_entity_poly.type
_entity_poly.pdbx_seq_one_letter_code
_entity_poly.pdbx_strand_id
1 'polypeptide(L)'
;MHQAIDDRHKIKKAGQILVLCRLMIDVTRTVHCTYAPASERFGTHLETFFVALCVAIGDIDGKPFCVSKIADYMCVPRTTVIRKLDQLQSWGLIARRGRYYCMHEKALNSVDGMRSYKKVRSILADAIEELTDLDALAD
;
A
#
# COMPACT_ATOMS: atom_id res chain seq x y z
N MET A 1 14.30 40.38 2.45
CA MET A 1 14.73 39.50 1.38
C MET A 1 14.99 38.07 1.88
N HIS A 2 15.71 37.86 2.97
CA HIS A 2 15.92 36.52 3.55
C HIS A 2 14.61 35.87 4.04
N GLN A 3 13.71 36.59 4.63
CA GLN A 3 12.43 36.07 5.13
C GLN A 3 11.52 35.60 3.98
N ALA A 4 11.50 36.31 2.87
CA ALA A 4 10.70 35.93 1.70
C ALA A 4 11.23 34.66 1.02
N ILE A 5 12.54 34.45 1.02
CA ILE A 5 13.19 33.24 0.47
C ILE A 5 12.90 32.06 1.41
N ASP A 6 13.00 32.25 2.71
CA ASP A 6 12.69 31.23 3.71
C ASP A 6 11.22 30.81 3.65
N ASP A 7 10.31 31.76 3.45
CA ASP A 7 8.88 31.48 3.32
C ASP A 7 8.56 30.68 2.04
N ARG A 8 9.19 31.01 0.91
CA ARG A 8 9.02 30.25 -0.35
C ARG A 8 9.50 28.83 -0.21
N HIS A 9 10.65 28.63 0.41
CA HIS A 9 11.21 27.31 0.65
C HIS A 9 10.31 26.47 1.56
N LYS A 10 9.75 27.06 2.59
CA LYS A 10 8.76 26.41 3.46
C LYS A 10 7.49 26.01 2.71
N ILE A 11 6.99 26.90 1.86
CA ILE A 11 5.78 26.64 1.05
C ILE A 11 6.03 25.47 0.10
N LYS A 12 7.19 25.44 -0.60
CA LYS A 12 7.57 24.35 -1.49
C LYS A 12 7.63 23.02 -0.73
N LYS A 13 8.34 22.97 0.40
CA LYS A 13 8.45 21.77 1.24
C LYS A 13 7.11 21.31 1.77
N ALA A 14 6.30 22.22 2.28
CA ALA A 14 4.97 21.89 2.77
C ALA A 14 4.09 21.30 1.67
N GLY A 15 4.15 21.86 0.47
CA GLY A 15 3.44 21.33 -0.69
C GLY A 15 3.88 19.92 -1.06
N GLN A 16 5.18 19.66 -1.10
CA GLN A 16 5.75 18.34 -1.39
C GLN A 16 5.29 17.29 -0.34
N ILE A 17 5.38 17.63 0.94
CA ILE A 17 4.92 16.75 2.02
C ILE A 17 3.42 16.47 1.91
N LEU A 18 2.62 17.50 1.63
CA LEU A 18 1.17 17.36 1.48
C LEU A 18 0.80 16.37 0.37
N VAL A 19 1.46 16.47 -0.79
CA VAL A 19 1.25 15.54 -1.92
C VAL A 19 1.57 14.12 -1.51
N LEU A 20 2.70 13.89 -0.84
CA LEU A 20 3.10 12.55 -0.40
C LEU A 20 2.14 11.98 0.65
N CYS A 21 1.70 12.79 1.61
CA CYS A 21 0.75 12.34 2.63
C CYS A 21 -0.59 11.93 2.01
N ARG A 22 -1.13 12.74 1.11
CA ARG A 22 -2.37 12.43 0.39
C ARG A 22 -2.21 11.17 -0.47
N LEU A 23 -1.09 11.06 -1.19
CA LEU A 23 -0.79 9.90 -2.02
C LEU A 23 -0.85 8.61 -1.22
N MET A 24 -0.13 8.56 -0.10
CA MET A 24 -0.08 7.36 0.74
C MET A 24 -1.46 6.96 1.27
N ILE A 25 -2.23 7.92 1.75
CA ILE A 25 -3.57 7.65 2.26
C ILE A 25 -4.50 7.20 1.13
N ASP A 26 -4.52 7.92 0.02
CA ASP A 26 -5.45 7.64 -1.08
C ASP A 26 -5.16 6.30 -1.76
N VAL A 27 -3.90 5.96 -1.97
CA VAL A 27 -3.50 4.65 -2.53
C VAL A 27 -3.88 3.53 -1.56
N THR A 28 -3.48 3.63 -0.31
CA THR A 28 -3.75 2.60 0.70
C THR A 28 -5.25 2.38 0.88
N ARG A 29 -6.01 3.46 1.01
CA ARG A 29 -7.47 3.38 1.14
C ARG A 29 -8.14 2.76 -0.07
N THR A 30 -7.72 3.13 -1.27
CA THR A 30 -8.29 2.58 -2.51
C THR A 30 -8.10 1.08 -2.59
N VAL A 31 -6.90 0.59 -2.33
CA VAL A 31 -6.59 -0.85 -2.38
C VAL A 31 -7.27 -1.59 -1.23
N HIS A 32 -7.27 -1.04 -0.03
CA HIS A 32 -7.97 -1.62 1.12
C HIS A 32 -9.45 -1.78 0.85
N CYS A 33 -10.13 -0.75 0.34
CA CYS A 33 -11.57 -0.82 0.01
C CYS A 33 -11.89 -1.81 -1.10
N THR A 34 -10.92 -2.14 -1.95
CA THR A 34 -11.11 -3.13 -3.01
C THR A 34 -11.11 -4.56 -2.49
N TYR A 35 -10.21 -4.88 -1.58
CA TYR A 35 -9.93 -6.26 -1.16
C TYR A 35 -10.44 -6.62 0.23
N ALA A 36 -10.60 -5.67 1.13
CA ALA A 36 -11.13 -5.93 2.46
C ALA A 36 -12.63 -6.16 2.41
N PRO A 37 -13.19 -6.97 3.35
CA PRO A 37 -14.64 -7.12 3.48
C PRO A 37 -15.33 -5.77 3.67
N ALA A 38 -16.54 -5.59 3.11
CA ALA A 38 -17.29 -4.35 3.17
C ALA A 38 -17.61 -3.88 4.61
N SER A 39 -17.62 -4.81 5.57
CA SER A 39 -17.82 -4.52 6.99
C SER A 39 -16.60 -3.92 7.67
N GLU A 40 -15.42 -3.99 7.03
CA GLU A 40 -14.17 -3.54 7.62
C GLU A 40 -13.93 -2.06 7.32
N ARG A 41 -13.66 -1.29 8.38
CA ARG A 41 -13.34 0.13 8.26
C ARG A 41 -11.88 0.31 7.83
N PHE A 42 -11.63 1.32 7.02
CA PHE A 42 -10.28 1.74 6.72
C PHE A 42 -9.48 2.01 7.99
N GLY A 43 -8.32 1.44 8.08
CA GLY A 43 -7.41 1.56 9.21
C GLY A 43 -7.53 0.45 10.26
N THR A 44 -8.66 -0.25 10.34
CA THR A 44 -8.86 -1.32 11.33
C THR A 44 -7.87 -2.48 11.14
N HIS A 45 -7.56 -2.84 9.90
CA HIS A 45 -6.70 -3.97 9.54
C HIS A 45 -5.56 -3.56 8.60
N LEU A 46 -4.97 -2.39 8.81
CA LEU A 46 -3.86 -1.92 7.95
C LEU A 46 -2.67 -2.88 7.97
N GLU A 47 -2.31 -3.38 9.15
CA GLU A 47 -1.20 -4.34 9.27
C GLU A 47 -1.51 -5.63 8.51
N THR A 48 -2.73 -6.14 8.60
CA THR A 48 -3.20 -7.30 7.83
C THR A 48 -3.06 -7.04 6.33
N PHE A 49 -3.45 -5.86 5.91
CA PHE A 49 -3.34 -5.43 4.51
C PHE A 49 -1.89 -5.42 4.03
N PHE A 50 -0.96 -4.87 4.81
CA PHE A 50 0.45 -4.86 4.44
C PHE A 50 1.05 -6.27 4.41
N VAL A 51 0.60 -7.18 5.27
CA VAL A 51 0.98 -8.60 5.18
C VAL A 51 0.53 -9.19 3.84
N ALA A 52 -0.67 -8.87 3.38
CA ALA A 52 -1.15 -9.29 2.06
C ALA A 52 -0.27 -8.78 0.93
N LEU A 53 0.22 -7.55 1.02
CA LEU A 53 1.15 -7.00 0.03
C LEU A 53 2.47 -7.78 -0.01
N CYS A 54 2.99 -8.21 1.13
CA CYS A 54 4.18 -9.06 1.19
C CYS A 54 3.94 -10.40 0.48
N VAL A 55 2.80 -11.02 0.70
CA VAL A 55 2.42 -12.27 0.02
C VAL A 55 2.37 -12.05 -1.49
N ALA A 56 1.74 -10.97 -1.94
CA ALA A 56 1.65 -10.63 -3.36
C ALA A 56 3.02 -10.44 -4.00
N ILE A 57 3.91 -9.71 -3.33
CA ILE A 57 5.28 -9.47 -3.82
C ILE A 57 6.00 -10.80 -4.02
N GLY A 58 6.01 -11.67 -3.02
CA GLY A 58 6.71 -12.95 -3.11
C GLY A 58 6.12 -13.87 -4.18
N ASP A 59 4.81 -13.94 -4.26
CA ASP A 59 4.11 -14.79 -5.24
C ASP A 59 4.41 -14.34 -6.69
N ILE A 60 4.27 -13.05 -6.97
CA ILE A 60 4.48 -12.49 -8.31
C ILE A 60 5.97 -12.56 -8.71
N ASP A 61 6.89 -12.36 -7.77
CA ASP A 61 8.33 -12.49 -8.01
C ASP A 61 8.79 -13.95 -8.19
N GLY A 62 7.92 -14.93 -7.95
CA GLY A 62 8.29 -16.35 -8.02
C GLY A 62 9.14 -16.80 -6.83
N LYS A 63 9.19 -16.02 -5.75
CA LYS A 63 9.90 -16.33 -4.49
C LYS A 63 8.94 -16.16 -3.32
N PRO A 64 7.98 -17.09 -3.13
CA PRO A 64 6.95 -16.96 -2.10
C PRO A 64 7.54 -16.75 -0.70
N PHE A 65 6.86 -15.94 0.10
CA PHE A 65 7.30 -15.64 1.45
C PHE A 65 6.76 -16.68 2.44
N CYS A 66 7.63 -17.11 3.35
CA CYS A 66 7.23 -17.83 4.56
C CYS A 66 6.99 -16.82 5.70
N VAL A 67 6.44 -17.32 6.82
CA VAL A 67 6.13 -16.49 7.99
C VAL A 67 7.36 -15.69 8.46
N SER A 68 8.52 -16.34 8.56
CA SER A 68 9.74 -15.68 9.03
C SER A 68 10.16 -14.53 8.13
N LYS A 69 10.06 -14.69 6.82
CA LYS A 69 10.43 -13.66 5.86
C LYS A 69 9.49 -12.46 5.92
N ILE A 70 8.19 -12.70 6.08
CA ILE A 70 7.20 -11.63 6.26
C ILE A 70 7.47 -10.88 7.58
N ALA A 71 7.70 -11.61 8.66
CA ALA A 71 8.00 -11.03 9.97
C ALA A 71 9.23 -10.12 9.92
N ASP A 72 10.29 -10.56 9.27
CA ASP A 72 11.52 -9.77 9.09
C ASP A 72 11.27 -8.54 8.21
N TYR A 73 10.56 -8.71 7.10
CA TYR A 73 10.25 -7.63 6.16
C TYR A 73 9.39 -6.54 6.79
N MET A 74 8.40 -6.93 7.58
CA MET A 74 7.45 -6.03 8.24
C MET A 74 7.95 -5.52 9.60
N CYS A 75 9.02 -6.10 10.15
CA CYS A 75 9.51 -5.80 11.50
C CYS A 75 8.44 -6.04 12.58
N VAL A 76 7.72 -7.15 12.47
CA VAL A 76 6.69 -7.55 13.44
C VAL A 76 6.94 -8.99 13.93
N PRO A 77 6.41 -9.38 15.11
CA PRO A 77 6.56 -10.73 15.62
C PRO A 77 5.93 -11.79 14.70
N ARG A 78 6.52 -12.99 14.65
CA ARG A 78 5.97 -14.11 13.87
C ARG A 78 4.54 -14.47 14.26
N THR A 79 4.22 -14.44 15.55
CA THR A 79 2.86 -14.71 16.04
C THR A 79 1.84 -13.73 15.48
N THR A 80 2.21 -12.47 15.35
CA THR A 80 1.38 -11.45 14.71
C THR A 80 1.16 -11.78 13.23
N VAL A 81 2.22 -12.13 12.50
CA VAL A 81 2.12 -12.51 11.09
C VAL A 81 1.19 -13.72 10.89
N ILE A 82 1.34 -14.76 11.70
CA ILE A 82 0.49 -15.96 11.63
C ILE A 82 -0.99 -15.58 11.77
N ARG A 83 -1.31 -14.77 12.75
CA ARG A 83 -2.70 -14.31 12.98
C ARG A 83 -3.25 -13.52 11.80
N LYS A 84 -2.43 -12.65 11.20
CA LYS A 84 -2.83 -11.85 10.04
C LYS A 84 -3.01 -12.72 8.79
N LEU A 85 -2.14 -13.70 8.59
CA LEU A 85 -2.28 -14.66 7.49
C LEU A 85 -3.55 -15.50 7.62
N ASP A 86 -3.88 -15.96 8.82
CA ASP A 86 -5.11 -16.69 9.07
C ASP A 86 -6.34 -15.84 8.71
N GLN A 87 -6.33 -14.57 9.05
CA GLN A 87 -7.39 -13.64 8.70
C GLN A 87 -7.52 -13.46 7.18
N LEU A 88 -6.40 -13.30 6.49
CA LEU A 88 -6.38 -13.15 5.02
C LEU A 88 -6.87 -14.42 4.31
N GLN A 89 -6.54 -15.60 4.84
CA GLN A 89 -7.08 -16.86 4.33
C GLN A 89 -8.61 -16.93 4.52
N SER A 90 -9.10 -16.49 5.69
CA SER A 90 -10.54 -16.45 5.95
C SER A 90 -11.29 -15.51 5.01
N TRP A 91 -10.64 -14.45 4.55
CA TRP A 91 -11.20 -13.54 3.55
C TRP A 91 -11.08 -14.06 2.12
N GLY A 92 -10.38 -15.17 1.89
CA GLY A 92 -10.20 -15.74 0.56
C GLY A 92 -9.22 -14.98 -0.33
N LEU A 93 -8.36 -14.15 0.24
CA LEU A 93 -7.38 -13.36 -0.51
C LEU A 93 -6.08 -14.10 -0.77
N ILE A 94 -5.70 -15.00 0.12
CA ILE A 94 -4.47 -15.79 0.03
C ILE A 94 -4.75 -17.26 0.24
N ALA A 95 -3.82 -18.10 -0.19
CA ALA A 95 -3.83 -19.54 0.03
C ALA A 95 -2.49 -19.98 0.59
N ARG A 96 -2.51 -21.00 1.45
CA ARG A 96 -1.31 -21.61 2.00
C ARG A 96 -0.89 -22.79 1.12
N ARG A 97 0.40 -22.85 0.77
CA ARG A 97 1.00 -23.98 0.07
C ARG A 97 2.22 -24.44 0.86
N GLY A 98 2.06 -25.47 1.72
CA GLY A 98 3.09 -25.91 2.63
C GLY A 98 3.45 -24.82 3.64
N ARG A 99 4.71 -24.41 3.63
CA ARG A 99 5.21 -23.32 4.51
C ARG A 99 5.16 -21.94 3.85
N TYR A 100 4.69 -21.85 2.61
CA TYR A 100 4.63 -20.62 1.83
C TYR A 100 3.19 -20.17 1.62
N TYR A 101 3.04 -18.92 1.23
CA TYR A 101 1.75 -18.29 0.96
C TYR A 101 1.73 -17.67 -0.42
N CYS A 102 0.60 -17.73 -1.08
CA CYS A 102 0.40 -17.15 -2.40
C CYS A 102 -0.94 -16.42 -2.48
N MET A 103 -1.08 -15.56 -3.47
CA MET A 103 -2.35 -14.88 -3.72
C MET A 103 -3.41 -15.88 -4.22
N HIS A 104 -4.63 -15.71 -3.77
CA HIS A 104 -5.73 -16.46 -4.33
C HIS A 104 -6.01 -16.01 -5.76
N GLU A 105 -6.24 -16.95 -6.66
CA GLU A 105 -6.50 -16.67 -8.08
C GLU A 105 -7.64 -15.66 -8.28
N LYS A 106 -8.70 -15.76 -7.49
CA LYS A 106 -9.82 -14.82 -7.53
C LYS A 106 -9.42 -13.38 -7.24
N ALA A 107 -8.46 -13.17 -6.35
CA ALA A 107 -7.98 -11.82 -6.03
C ALA A 107 -7.19 -11.21 -7.19
N LEU A 108 -6.39 -12.02 -7.88
CA LEU A 108 -5.59 -11.57 -9.03
C LEU A 108 -6.44 -11.19 -10.24
N ASN A 109 -7.56 -11.91 -10.44
CA ASN A 109 -8.40 -11.79 -11.65
C ASN A 109 -9.69 -10.99 -11.41
N SER A 110 -9.81 -10.27 -10.29
CA SER A 110 -11.05 -9.56 -10.00
C SER A 110 -11.23 -8.32 -10.88
N VAL A 111 -12.47 -8.05 -11.29
CA VAL A 111 -12.84 -6.82 -12.00
C VAL A 111 -12.61 -5.60 -11.10
N ASP A 112 -12.90 -5.73 -9.82
CA ASP A 112 -12.68 -4.66 -8.85
C ASP A 112 -11.18 -4.37 -8.66
N GLY A 113 -10.33 -5.38 -8.76
CA GLY A 113 -8.87 -5.22 -8.76
C GLY A 113 -8.39 -4.38 -9.94
N MET A 114 -8.95 -4.59 -11.13
CA MET A 114 -8.60 -3.79 -12.31
C MET A 114 -9.06 -2.34 -12.18
N ARG A 115 -10.23 -2.10 -11.61
CA ARG A 115 -10.72 -0.75 -11.30
C ARG A 115 -9.82 -0.05 -10.29
N SER A 116 -9.42 -0.77 -9.25
CA SER A 116 -8.48 -0.29 -8.24
C SER A 116 -7.14 0.10 -8.87
N TYR A 117 -6.60 -0.73 -9.74
CA TYR A 117 -5.37 -0.45 -10.47
C TYR A 117 -5.48 0.86 -11.25
N LYS A 118 -6.54 1.05 -12.03
CA LYS A 118 -6.74 2.27 -12.81
C LYS A 118 -6.84 3.51 -11.93
N LYS A 119 -7.55 3.41 -10.81
CA LYS A 119 -7.69 4.51 -9.86
C LYS A 119 -6.36 4.85 -9.19
N VAL A 120 -5.61 3.86 -8.74
CA VAL A 120 -4.28 4.06 -8.15
C VAL A 120 -3.32 4.68 -9.17
N ARG A 121 -3.35 4.20 -10.40
CA ARG A 121 -2.53 4.78 -11.47
C ARG A 121 -2.86 6.26 -11.71
N SER A 122 -4.13 6.64 -11.70
CA SER A 122 -4.58 8.02 -11.82
C SER A 122 -4.10 8.87 -10.64
N ILE A 123 -4.21 8.35 -9.41
CA ILE A 123 -3.71 9.03 -8.21
C ILE A 123 -2.20 9.27 -8.31
N LEU A 124 -1.44 8.28 -8.77
CA LEU A 124 0.00 8.40 -8.96
C LEU A 124 0.35 9.43 -10.04
N ALA A 125 -0.35 9.43 -11.15
CA ALA A 125 -0.12 10.38 -12.24
C ALA A 125 -0.36 11.82 -11.79
N ASP A 126 -1.45 12.08 -11.07
CA ASP A 126 -1.77 13.40 -10.52
C ASP A 126 -0.72 13.85 -9.51
N ALA A 127 -0.26 12.94 -8.63
CA ALA A 127 0.77 13.24 -7.65
C ALA A 127 2.10 13.59 -8.31
N ILE A 128 2.51 12.89 -9.35
CA ILE A 128 3.74 13.17 -10.09
C ILE A 128 3.65 14.54 -10.77
N GLU A 129 2.52 14.88 -11.36
CA GLU A 129 2.31 16.20 -11.98
C GLU A 129 2.42 17.32 -10.95
N GLU A 130 1.77 17.19 -9.81
CA GLU A 130 1.86 18.16 -8.71
C GLU A 130 3.28 18.30 -8.17
N LEU A 131 3.99 17.18 -7.96
CA LEU A 131 5.38 17.20 -7.51
C LEU A 131 6.30 17.85 -8.53
N THR A 132 6.10 17.58 -9.82
CA THR A 132 6.89 18.18 -10.88
C THR A 132 6.75 19.70 -10.87
N ASP A 133 5.53 20.21 -10.70
CA ASP A 133 5.27 21.65 -10.61
C ASP A 133 5.93 22.27 -9.38
N LEU A 134 5.83 21.59 -8.21
CA LEU A 134 6.46 22.04 -6.97
C LEU A 134 7.99 22.03 -7.07
N ASP A 135 8.56 20.99 -7.65
CA ASP A 135 10.01 20.83 -7.80
C ASP A 135 10.60 21.91 -8.72
N ALA A 136 9.81 22.42 -9.66
CA ALA A 136 10.21 23.48 -10.58
C ALA A 136 10.20 24.88 -9.93
N LEU A 137 9.60 25.03 -8.74
CA LEU A 137 9.61 26.32 -8.03
C LEU A 137 11.03 26.66 -7.57
N ALA A 138 11.41 27.93 -7.74
CA ALA A 138 12.71 28.40 -7.25
C ALA A 138 12.77 28.36 -5.71
N ASP A 139 13.90 27.95 -5.20
CA ASP A 139 14.19 27.97 -3.75
C ASP A 139 14.41 29.38 -3.20
#